data_e987068e01091e7589b53533861b6b73
#
_entry.id   e987068e01091e7589b53533861b6b73
#
_cell.length_a   1.000
_cell.length_b   1.000
_cell.length_c   1.000
_cell.angle_alpha   90.00
_cell.angle_beta   90.00
_cell.angle_gamma   90.00
#
_symmetry.space_group_name_H-M   'P 1'
#
loop_
_entity.id
_entity.type
_entity.pdbx_description
1 polymer ?
#
loop_
_entity_poly.entity_id
_entity_poly.type
_entity_poly.pdbx_seq_one_letter_code
_entity_poly.pdbx_strand_id
1 'polypeptide(L)'
;MPTVEETQQQCRLALTDPTLAAIASALERRGPGLDQCVTYVADVTERPETVQPLAAIKADLERDGLDLADAQFERYLLTAAALRSLARLDQVPVTDCVRALCCDLYAKLPQRRPRLDLTHHSFAELSKVATLRRFPAGQFDWEPSGLPRSWLLKIRPVGALCQTLHVIAMRMRRFGPAFFVHTGVSGKNYLLLQREAERSYYRMAHSMALQPRVIGLITSSWLHSPDTFAISPHLAWLNRIFRENGAVLATMGPADPGCGVLHRSPERKRAYEEGRLKPTLGLVIWPRDEMLAWARTRPDLEH
;
A
#
# COMPACT_ATOMS: atom_id res chain seq x y z
N MET A 1 -18.00 -11.79 -0.26
CA MET A 1 -17.47 -10.42 -0.51
C MET A 1 -18.43 -9.70 -1.43
N PRO A 2 -18.64 -8.39 -1.30
CA PRO A 2 -19.56 -7.65 -2.15
C PRO A 2 -19.07 -7.63 -3.60
N THR A 3 -20.00 -7.57 -4.55
CA THR A 3 -19.72 -7.37 -5.97
C THR A 3 -19.38 -5.91 -6.26
N VAL A 4 -18.89 -5.63 -7.47
CA VAL A 4 -18.63 -4.25 -7.93
C VAL A 4 -19.92 -3.42 -7.89
N GLU A 5 -21.03 -3.97 -8.38
CA GLU A 5 -22.33 -3.28 -8.42
C GLU A 5 -22.87 -2.99 -7.01
N GLU A 6 -22.84 -3.97 -6.11
CA GLU A 6 -23.23 -3.79 -4.71
C GLU A 6 -22.38 -2.71 -4.03
N THR A 7 -21.07 -2.73 -4.27
CA THR A 7 -20.15 -1.73 -3.72
C THR A 7 -20.40 -0.33 -4.29
N GLN A 8 -20.68 -0.23 -5.60
CA GLN A 8 -21.08 1.04 -6.23
C GLN A 8 -22.36 1.58 -5.61
N GLN A 9 -23.36 0.72 -5.40
CA GLN A 9 -24.63 1.12 -4.79
C GLN A 9 -24.41 1.59 -3.35
N GLN A 10 -23.59 0.89 -2.57
CA GLN A 10 -23.25 1.29 -1.20
C GLN A 10 -22.52 2.65 -1.16
N CYS A 11 -21.56 2.87 -2.04
CA CYS A 11 -20.87 4.16 -2.13
C CYS A 11 -21.83 5.29 -2.55
N ARG A 12 -22.70 5.06 -3.52
CA ARG A 12 -23.73 6.05 -3.93
C ARG A 12 -24.68 6.36 -2.77
N LEU A 13 -25.20 5.34 -2.09
CA LEU A 13 -26.08 5.53 -0.94
C LEU A 13 -25.37 6.30 0.18
N ALA A 14 -24.10 6.02 0.45
CA ALA A 14 -23.35 6.76 1.45
C ALA A 14 -23.17 8.23 1.09
N LEU A 15 -23.00 8.57 -0.19
CA LEU A 15 -22.90 9.95 -0.66
C LEU A 15 -24.24 10.73 -0.58
N THR A 16 -25.40 10.03 -0.37
CA THR A 16 -26.68 10.68 -0.07
C THR A 16 -26.87 11.02 1.40
N ASP A 17 -25.93 10.62 2.28
CA ASP A 17 -25.90 11.10 3.68
C ASP A 17 -25.97 12.63 3.68
N PRO A 18 -26.85 13.26 4.46
CA PRO A 18 -27.08 14.72 4.41
C PRO A 18 -25.79 15.55 4.51
N THR A 19 -24.83 15.10 5.34
CA THR A 19 -23.55 15.80 5.50
C THR A 19 -22.68 15.69 4.27
N LEU A 20 -22.57 14.48 3.69
CA LEU A 20 -21.76 14.24 2.49
C LEU A 20 -22.41 14.90 1.26
N ALA A 21 -23.74 14.89 1.16
CA ALA A 21 -24.50 15.57 0.12
C ALA A 21 -24.34 17.10 0.19
N ALA A 22 -24.28 17.67 1.38
CA ALA A 22 -23.99 19.10 1.57
C ALA A 22 -22.60 19.47 1.04
N ILE A 23 -21.59 18.63 1.26
CA ILE A 23 -20.23 18.80 0.74
C ILE A 23 -20.27 18.75 -0.79
N ALA A 24 -20.93 17.75 -1.39
CA ALA A 24 -21.07 17.62 -2.82
C ALA A 24 -21.69 18.87 -3.46
N SER A 25 -22.83 19.32 -2.93
CA SER A 25 -23.54 20.51 -3.42
C SER A 25 -22.72 21.80 -3.29
N ALA A 26 -21.93 21.91 -2.22
CA ALA A 26 -21.06 23.07 -2.03
C ALA A 26 -19.88 23.09 -3.01
N LEU A 27 -19.28 21.93 -3.29
CA LEU A 27 -18.23 21.80 -4.31
C LEU A 27 -18.74 22.12 -5.71
N GLU A 28 -19.94 21.64 -6.07
CA GLU A 28 -20.56 21.94 -7.36
C GLU A 28 -20.81 23.44 -7.56
N ARG A 29 -21.25 24.16 -6.53
CA ARG A 29 -21.49 25.61 -6.61
C ARG A 29 -20.22 26.44 -6.75
N ARG A 30 -19.08 25.95 -6.20
CA ARG A 30 -17.83 26.75 -6.15
C ARG A 30 -16.84 26.47 -7.27
N GLY A 31 -17.07 25.49 -8.09
CA GLY A 31 -16.27 25.27 -9.28
C GLY A 31 -15.14 24.25 -9.26
N PRO A 32 -14.47 23.83 -8.16
CA PRO A 32 -13.72 22.60 -8.23
C PRO A 32 -14.72 21.45 -8.17
N GLY A 33 -15.19 20.99 -9.33
CA GLY A 33 -16.09 19.85 -9.42
C GLY A 33 -15.47 18.61 -8.75
N LEU A 34 -16.29 17.61 -8.46
CA LEU A 34 -15.85 16.33 -7.92
C LEU A 34 -14.61 15.77 -8.65
N ASP A 35 -14.54 15.96 -9.96
CA ASP A 35 -13.44 15.51 -10.80
C ASP A 35 -12.10 16.11 -10.42
N GLN A 36 -12.07 17.38 -10.10
CA GLN A 36 -10.86 18.07 -9.67
C GLN A 36 -10.44 17.59 -8.27
N CYS A 37 -11.40 17.42 -7.36
CA CYS A 37 -11.12 16.86 -6.03
C CYS A 37 -10.58 15.43 -6.10
N VAL A 38 -11.14 14.58 -6.95
CA VAL A 38 -10.64 13.20 -7.16
C VAL A 38 -9.25 13.22 -7.79
N THR A 39 -8.97 14.16 -8.69
CA THR A 39 -7.62 14.36 -9.24
C THR A 39 -6.64 14.76 -8.14
N TYR A 40 -6.99 15.69 -7.26
CA TYR A 40 -6.16 16.05 -6.12
C TYR A 40 -5.93 14.87 -5.16
N VAL A 41 -6.97 14.07 -4.88
CA VAL A 41 -6.81 12.84 -4.09
C VAL A 41 -5.82 11.88 -4.75
N ALA A 42 -5.88 11.74 -6.07
CA ALA A 42 -4.91 10.93 -6.81
C ALA A 42 -3.49 11.51 -6.72
N ASP A 43 -3.33 12.82 -6.78
CA ASP A 43 -2.04 13.51 -6.74
C ASP A 43 -1.41 13.52 -5.34
N VAL A 44 -2.20 13.52 -4.27
CA VAL A 44 -1.72 13.37 -2.87
C VAL A 44 -0.82 12.14 -2.72
N THR A 45 -1.02 11.13 -3.56
CA THR A 45 -0.21 9.91 -3.52
C THR A 45 1.21 10.09 -4.04
N GLU A 46 1.46 11.13 -4.83
CA GLU A 46 2.77 11.35 -5.48
C GLU A 46 3.60 12.43 -4.77
N ARG A 47 2.94 13.44 -4.17
CA ARG A 47 3.60 14.58 -3.54
C ARG A 47 2.85 15.03 -2.30
N PRO A 48 3.47 14.99 -1.10
CA PRO A 48 2.85 15.49 0.13
C PRO A 48 2.35 16.95 0.03
N GLU A 49 2.99 17.75 -0.83
CA GLU A 49 2.63 19.15 -1.05
C GLU A 49 1.26 19.31 -1.72
N THR A 50 0.72 18.28 -2.35
CA THR A 50 -0.61 18.31 -3.02
C THR A 50 -1.78 18.23 -2.04
N VAL A 51 -1.53 18.05 -0.75
CA VAL A 51 -2.57 18.15 0.28
C VAL A 51 -3.05 19.60 0.46
N GLN A 52 -2.18 20.58 0.21
CA GLN A 52 -2.52 21.99 0.37
C GLN A 52 -3.77 22.44 -0.43
N PRO A 53 -3.98 22.03 -1.69
CA PRO A 53 -5.19 22.36 -2.43
C PRO A 53 -6.47 21.82 -1.76
N LEU A 54 -6.43 20.61 -1.21
CA LEU A 54 -7.58 20.02 -0.51
C LEU A 54 -7.88 20.76 0.79
N ALA A 55 -6.86 21.13 1.55
CA ALA A 55 -7.00 21.94 2.77
C ALA A 55 -7.57 23.33 2.45
N ALA A 56 -7.14 23.97 1.35
CA ALA A 56 -7.67 25.24 0.90
C ALA A 56 -9.16 25.11 0.52
N ILE A 57 -9.53 24.08 -0.24
CA ILE A 57 -10.93 23.81 -0.61
C ILE A 57 -11.78 23.63 0.67
N LYS A 58 -11.29 22.84 1.62
CA LYS A 58 -11.98 22.63 2.90
C LYS A 58 -12.19 23.95 3.64
N ALA A 59 -11.14 24.77 3.79
CA ALA A 59 -11.22 26.08 4.46
C ALA A 59 -12.19 27.03 3.75
N ASP A 60 -12.32 26.94 2.44
CA ASP A 60 -13.27 27.70 1.65
C ASP A 60 -14.71 27.26 1.94
N LEU A 61 -14.96 25.96 2.04
CA LEU A 61 -16.26 25.41 2.40
C LEU A 61 -16.69 25.79 3.84
N GLU A 62 -15.74 25.81 4.76
CA GLU A 62 -15.96 26.23 6.15
C GLU A 62 -16.32 27.73 6.23
N ARG A 63 -15.67 28.57 5.45
CA ARG A 63 -16.02 29.99 5.33
C ARG A 63 -17.43 30.23 4.78
N ASP A 64 -17.98 29.29 4.01
CA ASP A 64 -19.36 29.32 3.53
C ASP A 64 -20.38 28.81 4.55
N GLY A 65 -19.94 28.51 5.76
CA GLY A 65 -20.80 28.09 6.84
C GLY A 65 -21.07 26.58 6.90
N LEU A 66 -20.31 25.75 6.13
CA LEU A 66 -20.33 24.31 6.37
C LEU A 66 -19.47 24.00 7.62
N ASP A 67 -20.11 23.42 8.62
CA ASP A 67 -19.38 22.83 9.75
C ASP A 67 -18.80 21.47 9.30
N LEU A 68 -17.54 21.49 8.88
CA LEU A 68 -16.86 20.33 8.31
C LEU A 68 -15.79 19.81 9.28
N ALA A 69 -16.12 18.75 10.01
CA ALA A 69 -15.06 17.95 10.63
C ALA A 69 -14.16 17.35 9.53
N ASP A 70 -12.82 17.38 9.71
CA ASP A 70 -11.84 16.79 8.78
C ASP A 70 -12.23 15.39 8.32
N ALA A 71 -12.73 14.63 9.25
CA ALA A 71 -13.25 13.30 9.08
C ALA A 71 -14.34 13.14 8.02
N GLN A 72 -15.23 14.09 7.90
CA GLN A 72 -16.35 14.03 6.96
C GLN A 72 -15.89 14.39 5.57
N PHE A 73 -15.01 15.37 5.45
CA PHE A 73 -14.43 15.78 4.16
C PHE A 73 -13.57 14.66 3.58
N GLU A 74 -12.69 14.03 4.38
CA GLU A 74 -11.91 12.87 3.95
C GLU A 74 -12.81 11.70 3.51
N ARG A 75 -13.84 11.39 4.30
CA ARG A 75 -14.80 10.33 3.99
C ARG A 75 -15.50 10.58 2.65
N TYR A 76 -15.91 11.81 2.41
CA TYR A 76 -16.48 12.22 1.13
C TYR A 76 -15.49 11.98 -0.01
N LEU A 77 -14.27 12.53 0.09
CA LEU A 77 -13.25 12.42 -0.95
C LEU A 77 -12.89 10.96 -1.28
N LEU A 78 -12.65 10.15 -0.24
CA LEU A 78 -12.28 8.74 -0.43
C LEU A 78 -13.43 7.93 -1.02
N THR A 79 -14.68 8.17 -0.58
CA THR A 79 -15.86 7.46 -1.10
C THR A 79 -16.13 7.85 -2.55
N ALA A 80 -16.03 9.13 -2.89
CA ALA A 80 -16.21 9.62 -4.26
C ALA A 80 -15.10 9.09 -5.20
N ALA A 81 -13.84 9.08 -4.75
CA ALA A 81 -12.72 8.51 -5.49
C ALA A 81 -12.90 7.01 -5.72
N ALA A 82 -13.32 6.25 -4.70
CA ALA A 82 -13.59 4.82 -4.80
C ALA A 82 -14.74 4.53 -5.77
N LEU A 83 -15.85 5.27 -5.69
CA LEU A 83 -16.98 5.12 -6.63
C LEU A 83 -16.55 5.28 -8.08
N ARG A 84 -15.71 6.28 -8.35
CA ARG A 84 -15.16 6.53 -9.69
C ARG A 84 -14.22 5.40 -10.15
N SER A 85 -13.43 4.89 -9.23
CA SER A 85 -12.48 3.81 -9.49
C SER A 85 -13.19 2.47 -9.75
N LEU A 86 -14.30 2.20 -9.08
CA LEU A 86 -15.13 1.00 -9.29
C LEU A 86 -15.60 0.87 -10.75
N ALA A 87 -15.91 1.98 -11.44
CA ALA A 87 -16.28 1.96 -12.85
C ALA A 87 -15.16 1.46 -13.79
N ARG A 88 -13.93 1.40 -13.30
CA ARG A 88 -12.72 1.00 -14.05
C ARG A 88 -12.09 -0.28 -13.50
N LEU A 89 -12.59 -0.80 -12.39
CA LEU A 89 -11.94 -1.91 -11.68
C LEU A 89 -11.87 -3.18 -12.53
N ASP A 90 -12.88 -3.44 -13.37
CA ASP A 90 -12.90 -4.61 -14.27
C ASP A 90 -11.86 -4.52 -15.39
N GLN A 91 -11.39 -3.33 -15.71
CA GLN A 91 -10.35 -3.11 -16.73
C GLN A 91 -8.94 -3.26 -16.16
N VAL A 92 -8.81 -3.31 -14.84
CA VAL A 92 -7.50 -3.45 -14.18
C VAL A 92 -7.06 -4.91 -14.24
N PRO A 93 -5.84 -5.20 -14.69
CA PRO A 93 -5.32 -6.56 -14.81
C PRO A 93 -4.91 -7.15 -13.45
N VAL A 94 -5.88 -7.40 -12.59
CA VAL A 94 -5.75 -8.07 -11.29
C VAL A 94 -6.70 -9.26 -11.20
N THR A 95 -6.46 -10.19 -10.30
CA THR A 95 -7.33 -11.36 -10.12
C THR A 95 -8.68 -10.99 -9.50
N ASP A 96 -9.68 -11.85 -9.67
CA ASP A 96 -11.02 -11.65 -9.10
C ASP A 96 -10.98 -11.56 -7.57
N CYS A 97 -10.11 -12.34 -6.93
CA CYS A 97 -9.90 -12.27 -5.50
C CYS A 97 -9.41 -10.88 -5.06
N VAL A 98 -8.51 -10.26 -5.82
CA VAL A 98 -8.03 -8.90 -5.55
C VAL A 98 -9.11 -7.85 -5.82
N ARG A 99 -9.91 -8.01 -6.89
CA ARG A 99 -11.09 -7.15 -7.12
C ARG A 99 -12.06 -7.21 -5.96
N ALA A 100 -12.35 -8.42 -5.47
CA ALA A 100 -13.22 -8.61 -4.32
C ALA A 100 -12.68 -7.95 -3.04
N LEU A 101 -11.35 -8.00 -2.81
CA LEU A 101 -10.70 -7.27 -1.70
C LEU A 101 -10.79 -5.75 -1.86
N CYS A 102 -10.68 -5.22 -3.08
CA CYS A 102 -10.92 -3.81 -3.36
C CYS A 102 -12.37 -3.44 -3.03
N CYS A 103 -13.35 -4.22 -3.48
CA CYS A 103 -14.76 -3.99 -3.19
C CYS A 103 -15.04 -4.01 -1.68
N ASP A 104 -14.51 -5.01 -0.95
CA ASP A 104 -14.66 -5.08 0.51
C ASP A 104 -14.09 -3.86 1.24
N LEU A 105 -12.94 -3.37 0.77
CA LEU A 105 -12.33 -2.17 1.34
C LEU A 105 -13.14 -0.91 1.01
N TYR A 106 -13.59 -0.77 -0.24
CA TYR A 106 -14.38 0.39 -0.67
C TYR A 106 -15.75 0.47 0.01
N ALA A 107 -16.41 -0.67 0.21
CA ALA A 107 -17.65 -0.75 0.98
C ALA A 107 -17.51 -0.27 2.43
N LYS A 108 -16.30 -0.34 2.98
CA LYS A 108 -15.98 0.09 4.36
C LYS A 108 -15.56 1.56 4.46
N LEU A 109 -15.16 2.21 3.36
CA LEU A 109 -14.72 3.60 3.38
C LEU A 109 -15.78 4.55 3.95
N PRO A 110 -17.07 4.46 3.57
CA PRO A 110 -18.11 5.34 4.10
C PRO A 110 -18.34 5.22 5.60
N GLN A 111 -18.06 4.06 6.16
CA GLN A 111 -18.30 3.74 7.58
C GLN A 111 -17.06 3.97 8.45
N ARG A 112 -15.92 4.21 7.83
CA ARG A 112 -14.68 4.44 8.58
C ARG A 112 -14.81 5.70 9.40
N ARG A 113 -14.58 5.57 10.71
CA ARG A 113 -14.37 6.72 11.58
C ARG A 113 -12.95 7.23 11.30
N PRO A 114 -12.79 8.36 10.67
CA PRO A 114 -11.46 8.89 10.41
C PRO A 114 -10.80 9.24 11.75
N ARG A 115 -9.58 8.81 11.90
CA ARG A 115 -8.68 9.28 12.97
C ARG A 115 -7.70 10.33 12.43
N LEU A 116 -8.01 10.93 11.27
CA LEU A 116 -6.99 11.45 10.38
C LEU A 116 -7.36 12.88 10.00
N ASP A 117 -6.37 13.71 9.92
CA ASP A 117 -6.42 14.95 9.18
C ASP A 117 -5.88 14.71 7.74
N LEU A 118 -6.16 15.63 6.82
CA LEU A 118 -5.73 15.54 5.41
C LEU A 118 -4.20 15.44 5.26
N THR A 119 -3.44 15.77 6.29
CA THR A 119 -1.98 15.72 6.31
C THR A 119 -1.45 14.37 6.77
N HIS A 120 -2.33 13.50 7.27
CA HIS A 120 -1.92 12.26 7.88
C HIS A 120 -1.55 11.20 6.82
N HIS A 121 -0.46 10.48 7.10
CA HIS A 121 0.02 9.38 6.25
C HIS A 121 -1.07 8.37 5.85
N SER A 122 -2.01 8.08 6.73
CA SER A 122 -3.10 7.14 6.45
C SER A 122 -4.11 7.64 5.42
N PHE A 123 -4.35 8.96 5.30
CA PHE A 123 -5.17 9.50 4.22
C PHE A 123 -4.50 9.27 2.87
N ALA A 124 -3.19 9.56 2.76
CA ALA A 124 -2.43 9.29 1.54
C ALA A 124 -2.45 7.80 1.15
N GLU A 125 -2.28 6.91 2.12
CA GLU A 125 -2.33 5.47 1.90
C GLU A 125 -3.71 4.99 1.38
N LEU A 126 -4.80 5.49 2.00
CA LEU A 126 -6.16 5.18 1.57
C LEU A 126 -6.50 5.80 0.21
N SER A 127 -5.98 7.00 -0.07
CA SER A 127 -6.15 7.66 -1.35
C SER A 127 -5.55 6.84 -2.49
N LYS A 128 -4.38 6.24 -2.28
CA LYS A 128 -3.76 5.31 -3.25
C LYS A 128 -4.68 4.13 -3.55
N VAL A 129 -5.30 3.55 -2.53
CA VAL A 129 -6.24 2.44 -2.74
C VAL A 129 -7.51 2.93 -3.42
N ALA A 130 -8.11 4.04 -2.96
CA ALA A 130 -9.32 4.60 -3.53
C ALA A 130 -9.18 5.02 -5.00
N THR A 131 -7.96 5.25 -5.48
CA THR A 131 -7.64 5.66 -6.86
C THR A 131 -7.03 4.53 -7.71
N LEU A 132 -7.05 3.28 -7.27
CA LEU A 132 -6.46 2.11 -7.95
C LEU A 132 -4.94 2.23 -8.19
N ARG A 133 -4.24 2.98 -7.38
CA ARG A 133 -2.76 3.04 -7.41
C ARG A 133 -2.12 2.01 -6.48
N ARG A 134 -2.90 1.52 -5.49
CA ARG A 134 -2.51 0.46 -4.58
C ARG A 134 -3.61 -0.59 -4.50
N PHE A 135 -3.22 -1.85 -4.43
CA PHE A 135 -4.13 -2.99 -4.45
C PHE A 135 -3.96 -3.82 -3.18
N PRO A 136 -5.06 -4.12 -2.46
CA PRO A 136 -5.02 -5.01 -1.31
C PRO A 136 -4.80 -6.46 -1.76
N ALA A 137 -3.94 -7.18 -1.04
CA ALA A 137 -3.77 -8.62 -1.21
C ALA A 137 -4.11 -9.41 0.07
N GLY A 138 -4.50 -8.73 1.12
CA GLY A 138 -4.78 -9.28 2.43
C GLY A 138 -3.93 -8.62 3.51
N GLN A 139 -2.91 -9.31 4.01
CA GLN A 139 -2.02 -8.75 5.03
C GLN A 139 -1.05 -7.70 4.45
N PHE A 140 -0.73 -7.81 3.17
CA PHE A 140 0.06 -6.85 2.42
C PHE A 140 -0.76 -6.24 1.30
N ASP A 141 -0.36 -5.03 0.92
CA ASP A 141 -0.82 -4.32 -0.26
C ASP A 141 0.35 -4.16 -1.22
N TRP A 142 0.09 -3.93 -2.51
CA TRP A 142 1.13 -3.56 -3.47
C TRP A 142 0.72 -2.38 -4.34
N GLU A 143 1.71 -1.67 -4.83
CA GLU A 143 1.53 -0.65 -5.86
C GLU A 143 2.43 -0.93 -7.07
N PRO A 144 1.96 -0.71 -8.30
CA PRO A 144 2.82 -0.70 -9.47
C PRO A 144 3.84 0.44 -9.35
N SER A 145 5.11 0.09 -9.33
CA SER A 145 6.21 1.03 -9.15
C SER A 145 7.43 0.55 -9.93
N GLY A 146 8.59 1.05 -9.61
CA GLY A 146 9.88 0.56 -10.11
C GLY A 146 10.90 0.56 -9.00
N LEU A 147 12.00 -0.17 -9.19
CA LEU A 147 13.11 -0.12 -8.25
C LEU A 147 13.80 1.26 -8.33
N PRO A 148 13.77 2.07 -7.26
CA PRO A 148 14.48 3.34 -7.24
C PRO A 148 15.99 3.10 -7.37
N ARG A 149 16.60 3.62 -8.42
CA ARG A 149 18.04 3.42 -8.69
C ARG A 149 18.91 3.93 -7.53
N SER A 150 18.48 4.98 -6.85
CA SER A 150 19.16 5.53 -5.66
C SER A 150 19.26 4.52 -4.50
N TRP A 151 18.39 3.50 -4.45
CA TRP A 151 18.47 2.47 -3.41
C TRP A 151 19.68 1.56 -3.60
N LEU A 152 20.12 1.34 -4.84
CA LEU A 152 21.31 0.55 -5.12
C LEU A 152 22.56 1.16 -4.46
N LEU A 153 22.62 2.50 -4.40
CA LEU A 153 23.73 3.21 -3.76
C LEU A 153 23.77 3.03 -2.23
N LYS A 154 22.66 2.60 -1.64
CA LYS A 154 22.52 2.36 -0.19
C LYS A 154 22.82 0.92 0.22
N ILE A 155 22.97 0.01 -0.73
CA ILE A 155 23.21 -1.42 -0.44
C ILE A 155 24.61 -1.63 0.14
N ARG A 156 24.66 -2.39 1.21
CA ARG A 156 25.89 -2.80 1.89
C ARG A 156 25.80 -4.30 2.25
N PRO A 157 26.90 -5.06 2.25
CA PRO A 157 28.21 -4.71 1.69
C PRO A 157 28.23 -4.71 0.15
N VAL A 158 29.37 -4.37 -0.46
CA VAL A 158 29.53 -4.32 -1.93
C VAL A 158 29.16 -5.65 -2.62
N GLY A 159 29.48 -6.78 -2.00
CA GLY A 159 29.08 -8.11 -2.52
C GLY A 159 27.57 -8.27 -2.70
N ALA A 160 26.78 -7.73 -1.75
CA ALA A 160 25.31 -7.73 -1.87
C ALA A 160 24.84 -6.81 -3.02
N LEU A 161 25.52 -5.69 -3.26
CA LEU A 161 25.25 -4.84 -4.42
C LEU A 161 25.53 -5.59 -5.73
N CYS A 162 26.69 -6.24 -5.84
CA CYS A 162 27.04 -7.03 -7.03
C CYS A 162 25.99 -8.14 -7.29
N GLN A 163 25.59 -8.86 -6.25
CA GLN A 163 24.55 -9.88 -6.36
C GLN A 163 23.20 -9.28 -6.81
N THR A 164 22.82 -8.14 -6.25
CA THR A 164 21.59 -7.43 -6.63
C THR A 164 21.63 -7.01 -8.09
N LEU A 165 22.73 -6.41 -8.54
CA LEU A 165 22.91 -6.00 -9.93
C LEU A 165 22.91 -7.20 -10.87
N HIS A 166 23.53 -8.30 -10.49
CA HIS A 166 23.51 -9.55 -11.27
C HIS A 166 22.06 -10.05 -11.46
N VAL A 167 21.25 -10.09 -10.40
CA VAL A 167 19.84 -10.50 -10.50
C VAL A 167 19.03 -9.55 -11.37
N ILE A 168 19.22 -8.24 -11.24
CA ILE A 168 18.54 -7.27 -12.10
C ILE A 168 18.91 -7.50 -13.57
N ALA A 169 20.19 -7.70 -13.86
CA ALA A 169 20.67 -7.89 -15.24
C ALA A 169 20.23 -9.23 -15.83
N MET A 170 20.39 -10.32 -15.08
CA MET A 170 20.25 -11.68 -15.63
C MET A 170 18.84 -12.25 -15.51
N ARG A 171 18.12 -11.92 -14.43
CA ARG A 171 16.79 -12.50 -14.14
C ARG A 171 15.66 -11.53 -14.44
N MET A 172 15.80 -10.26 -14.07
CA MET A 172 14.81 -9.23 -14.41
C MET A 172 15.04 -8.65 -15.80
N ARG A 173 16.26 -8.82 -16.35
CA ARG A 173 16.71 -8.39 -17.69
C ARG A 173 16.63 -6.90 -17.97
N ARG A 174 16.12 -6.08 -17.02
CA ARG A 174 15.98 -4.62 -17.15
C ARG A 174 15.55 -3.98 -15.84
N PHE A 175 15.62 -2.67 -15.79
CA PHE A 175 14.82 -1.86 -14.87
C PHE A 175 13.44 -1.65 -15.51
N GLY A 176 12.39 -1.96 -14.79
CA GLY A 176 11.01 -1.87 -15.28
C GLY A 176 10.00 -1.80 -14.14
N PRO A 177 8.70 -1.80 -14.46
CA PRO A 177 7.66 -1.80 -13.43
C PRO A 177 7.75 -3.07 -12.59
N ALA A 178 7.62 -2.91 -11.29
CA ALA A 178 7.60 -3.97 -10.30
C ALA A 178 6.46 -3.72 -9.30
N PHE A 179 6.02 -4.73 -8.61
CA PHE A 179 5.11 -4.57 -7.47
C PHE A 179 5.90 -4.16 -6.25
N PHE A 180 5.64 -2.96 -5.75
CA PHE A 180 6.19 -2.50 -4.48
C PHE A 180 5.24 -2.86 -3.34
N VAL A 181 5.75 -3.64 -2.37
CA VAL A 181 4.93 -4.20 -1.29
C VAL A 181 4.97 -3.32 -0.06
N HIS A 182 3.80 -3.10 0.51
CA HIS A 182 3.58 -2.38 1.76
C HIS A 182 2.85 -3.26 2.78
N THR A 183 2.95 -2.93 4.06
CA THR A 183 2.04 -3.47 5.07
C THR A 183 0.63 -2.94 4.81
N GLY A 184 -0.36 -3.86 4.75
CA GLY A 184 -1.71 -3.51 4.31
C GLY A 184 -2.44 -2.50 5.19
N VAL A 185 -3.17 -1.59 4.56
CA VAL A 185 -4.06 -0.62 5.25
C VAL A 185 -5.32 -1.26 5.79
N SER A 186 -5.70 -2.41 5.26
CA SER A 186 -6.91 -3.17 5.63
C SER A 186 -6.72 -4.06 6.86
N GLY A 187 -5.49 -4.28 7.30
CA GLY A 187 -5.17 -5.20 8.39
C GLY A 187 -5.72 -4.75 9.74
N LYS A 188 -6.81 -5.39 10.18
CA LYS A 188 -7.35 -5.21 11.54
C LYS A 188 -6.41 -5.75 12.62
N ASN A 189 -5.55 -6.71 12.28
CA ASN A 189 -4.64 -7.37 13.18
C ASN A 189 -3.21 -7.00 12.83
N TYR A 190 -2.52 -6.33 13.73
CA TYR A 190 -1.09 -6.01 13.64
C TYR A 190 -0.17 -7.25 13.73
N LEU A 191 -0.74 -8.44 13.88
CA LEU A 191 -0.01 -9.70 13.90
C LEU A 191 0.27 -10.16 12.47
N LEU A 192 1.55 -10.24 12.14
CA LEU A 192 1.98 -10.85 10.89
C LEU A 192 1.88 -12.37 11.03
N LEU A 193 0.93 -12.95 10.29
CA LEU A 193 0.72 -14.40 10.24
C LEU A 193 1.34 -14.94 8.95
N GLN A 194 2.20 -15.95 9.08
CA GLN A 194 2.93 -16.50 7.94
C GLN A 194 2.00 -16.89 6.78
N ARG A 195 0.94 -17.66 7.06
CA ARG A 195 0.01 -18.13 6.03
C ARG A 195 -0.71 -16.98 5.32
N GLU A 196 -1.11 -15.94 6.05
CA GLU A 196 -1.79 -14.79 5.47
C GLU A 196 -0.84 -13.92 4.62
N ALA A 197 0.42 -13.83 5.02
CA ALA A 197 1.47 -13.19 4.23
C ALA A 197 1.73 -13.98 2.93
N GLU A 198 1.85 -15.30 3.03
CA GLU A 198 2.01 -16.18 1.87
C GLU A 198 0.80 -16.07 0.92
N ARG A 199 -0.44 -16.03 1.44
CA ARG A 199 -1.64 -15.74 0.63
C ARG A 199 -1.56 -14.40 -0.08
N SER A 200 -1.06 -13.37 0.60
CA SER A 200 -0.90 -12.05 -0.02
C SER A 200 0.10 -12.11 -1.19
N TYR A 201 1.24 -12.77 -1.02
CA TYR A 201 2.21 -12.96 -2.10
C TYR A 201 1.66 -13.83 -3.24
N TYR A 202 0.87 -14.85 -2.93
CA TYR A 202 0.21 -15.70 -3.91
C TYR A 202 -0.73 -14.89 -4.81
N ARG A 203 -1.59 -14.05 -4.21
CA ARG A 203 -2.50 -13.15 -4.94
C ARG A 203 -1.75 -12.13 -5.80
N MET A 204 -0.63 -11.61 -5.29
CA MET A 204 0.26 -10.73 -6.06
C MET A 204 0.87 -11.47 -7.25
N ALA A 205 1.34 -12.70 -7.08
CA ALA A 205 1.90 -13.50 -8.16
C ALA A 205 0.88 -13.74 -9.28
N HIS A 206 -0.35 -14.13 -8.93
CA HIS A 206 -1.41 -14.34 -9.91
C HIS A 206 -1.81 -13.03 -10.62
N SER A 207 -1.87 -11.91 -9.91
CA SER A 207 -2.09 -10.59 -10.53
C SER A 207 -0.90 -10.18 -11.42
N MET A 208 0.32 -10.55 -11.04
CA MET A 208 1.53 -10.33 -11.86
C MET A 208 1.50 -11.16 -13.14
N ALA A 209 0.92 -12.36 -13.11
CA ALA A 209 0.75 -13.20 -14.31
C ALA A 209 -0.07 -12.49 -15.39
N LEU A 210 -1.07 -11.70 -15.01
CA LEU A 210 -1.89 -10.88 -15.90
C LEU A 210 -1.17 -9.63 -16.43
N GLN A 211 0.00 -9.29 -15.90
CA GLN A 211 0.75 -8.07 -16.20
C GLN A 211 2.16 -8.40 -16.75
N PRO A 212 2.31 -8.76 -18.02
CA PRO A 212 3.58 -9.29 -18.57
C PRO A 212 4.73 -8.27 -18.53
N ARG A 213 4.44 -6.99 -18.38
CA ARG A 213 5.47 -5.94 -18.25
C ARG A 213 6.08 -5.84 -16.85
N VAL A 214 5.41 -6.37 -15.84
CA VAL A 214 5.89 -6.36 -14.44
C VAL A 214 7.02 -7.38 -14.31
N ILE A 215 8.18 -6.92 -13.87
CA ILE A 215 9.43 -7.71 -13.86
C ILE A 215 9.68 -8.44 -12.54
N GLY A 216 8.88 -8.19 -11.51
CA GLY A 216 9.01 -8.83 -10.22
C GLY A 216 8.37 -8.04 -9.10
N LEU A 217 8.68 -8.45 -7.88
CA LEU A 217 8.25 -7.81 -6.64
C LEU A 217 9.46 -7.20 -5.94
N ILE A 218 9.28 -6.03 -5.37
CA ILE A 218 10.27 -5.36 -4.52
C ILE A 218 9.62 -4.94 -3.21
N THR A 219 10.39 -4.96 -2.13
CA THR A 219 9.98 -4.33 -0.86
C THR A 219 11.20 -3.83 -0.12
N SER A 220 11.03 -2.75 0.62
CA SER A 220 12.05 -2.24 1.54
C SER A 220 11.39 -1.98 2.88
N SER A 221 11.88 -2.69 3.89
CA SER A 221 11.32 -2.59 5.23
C SER A 221 12.33 -3.02 6.29
N TRP A 222 12.21 -2.46 7.47
CA TRP A 222 12.90 -2.97 8.66
C TRP A 222 12.52 -4.44 8.99
N LEU A 223 11.35 -4.89 8.53
CA LEU A 223 10.91 -6.29 8.66
C LEU A 223 11.85 -7.30 7.98
N HIS A 224 12.68 -6.84 7.05
CA HIS A 224 13.64 -7.70 6.34
C HIS A 224 15.08 -7.51 6.84
N SER A 225 15.28 -6.67 7.87
CA SER A 225 16.58 -6.45 8.48
C SER A 225 17.01 -7.65 9.35
N PRO A 226 18.27 -8.11 9.22
CA PRO A 226 18.81 -9.14 10.10
C PRO A 226 18.74 -8.76 11.59
N ASP A 227 18.96 -7.47 11.92
CA ASP A 227 18.93 -6.97 13.29
C ASP A 227 17.54 -7.12 13.92
N THR A 228 16.48 -7.01 13.11
CA THR A 228 15.11 -7.24 13.58
C THR A 228 14.90 -8.68 14.03
N PHE A 229 15.47 -9.64 13.32
CA PHE A 229 15.32 -11.06 13.66
C PHE A 229 16.12 -11.47 14.89
N ALA A 230 17.22 -10.77 15.19
CA ALA A 230 17.97 -11.00 16.43
C ALA A 230 17.11 -10.70 17.69
N ILE A 231 16.23 -9.72 17.61
CA ILE A 231 15.31 -9.35 18.71
C ILE A 231 13.92 -10.00 18.55
N SER A 232 13.49 -10.26 17.32
CA SER A 232 12.16 -10.82 17.01
C SER A 232 12.27 -12.05 16.10
N PRO A 233 12.83 -13.18 16.61
CA PRO A 233 13.12 -14.36 15.79
C PRO A 233 11.86 -15.01 15.20
N HIS A 234 10.69 -14.77 15.78
CA HIS A 234 9.40 -15.22 15.26
C HIS A 234 9.04 -14.59 13.90
N LEU A 235 9.73 -13.53 13.46
CA LEU A 235 9.55 -12.90 12.14
C LEU A 235 10.53 -13.45 11.07
N ALA A 236 11.46 -14.34 11.44
CA ALA A 236 12.50 -14.82 10.51
C ALA A 236 11.93 -15.57 9.29
N TRP A 237 10.72 -16.12 9.39
CA TRP A 237 10.01 -16.77 8.28
C TRP A 237 9.78 -15.83 7.09
N LEU A 238 9.64 -14.51 7.32
CA LEU A 238 9.49 -13.52 6.25
C LEU A 238 10.65 -13.60 5.24
N ASN A 239 11.89 -13.62 5.73
CA ASN A 239 13.05 -13.70 4.85
C ASN A 239 13.28 -15.12 4.31
N ARG A 240 12.85 -16.15 5.04
CA ARG A 240 12.94 -17.53 4.58
C ARG A 240 12.17 -17.76 3.30
N ILE A 241 10.91 -17.28 3.23
CA ILE A 241 10.08 -17.38 2.02
C ILE A 241 10.82 -16.85 0.79
N PHE A 242 11.45 -15.69 0.91
CA PHE A 242 12.17 -15.07 -0.18
C PHE A 242 13.46 -15.81 -0.56
N ARG A 243 14.28 -16.17 0.44
CA ARG A 243 15.57 -16.85 0.20
C ARG A 243 15.41 -18.21 -0.46
N GLU A 244 14.44 -19.00 0.00
CA GLU A 244 14.19 -20.34 -0.51
C GLU A 244 13.58 -20.33 -1.91
N ASN A 245 13.05 -19.20 -2.36
CA ASN A 245 12.33 -19.08 -3.62
C ASN A 245 12.95 -18.04 -4.58
N GLY A 246 14.28 -17.91 -4.54
CA GLY A 246 15.05 -17.21 -5.55
C GLY A 246 15.08 -15.69 -5.49
N ALA A 247 14.55 -15.09 -4.43
CA ALA A 247 14.70 -13.65 -4.23
C ALA A 247 16.09 -13.29 -3.71
N VAL A 248 16.51 -12.06 -3.96
CA VAL A 248 17.70 -11.44 -3.36
C VAL A 248 17.30 -10.60 -2.18
N LEU A 249 18.04 -10.74 -1.09
CA LEU A 249 17.94 -9.92 0.08
C LEU A 249 19.24 -9.14 0.28
N ALA A 250 19.11 -7.84 0.47
CA ALA A 250 20.23 -6.95 0.74
C ALA A 250 19.89 -6.04 1.92
N THR A 251 20.92 -5.58 2.63
CA THR A 251 20.77 -4.57 3.67
C THR A 251 21.07 -3.21 3.06
N MET A 252 20.20 -2.24 3.30
CA MET A 252 20.41 -0.83 3.02
C MET A 252 20.82 -0.11 4.30
N GLY A 253 21.03 1.19 4.25
CA GLY A 253 21.41 1.99 5.42
C GLY A 253 20.40 1.95 6.58
N PRO A 254 20.60 2.78 7.61
CA PRO A 254 19.75 2.80 8.79
C PRO A 254 18.29 3.08 8.43
N ALA A 255 17.38 2.45 9.15
CA ALA A 255 15.95 2.75 9.09
C ALA A 255 15.65 4.01 9.93
N ASP A 256 14.63 4.77 9.51
CA ASP A 256 14.09 5.83 10.34
C ASP A 256 13.52 5.23 11.64
N PRO A 257 13.92 5.69 12.83
CA PRO A 257 13.34 5.23 14.10
C PRO A 257 11.80 5.39 14.15
N GLY A 258 11.25 6.37 13.44
CA GLY A 258 9.81 6.58 13.29
C GLY A 258 9.07 5.56 12.43
N CYS A 259 9.76 4.65 11.72
CA CYS A 259 9.19 3.72 10.75
C CYS A 259 8.35 2.56 11.33
N GLY A 260 7.92 2.64 12.57
CA GLY A 260 7.08 1.63 13.25
C GLY A 260 7.85 0.43 13.84
N VAL A 261 9.15 0.31 13.62
CA VAL A 261 9.98 -0.76 14.21
C VAL A 261 9.94 -0.71 15.73
N LEU A 262 10.00 0.49 16.30
CA LEU A 262 10.03 0.71 17.75
C LEU A 262 8.62 0.81 18.35
N HIS A 263 7.66 1.38 17.61
CA HIS A 263 6.32 1.63 18.12
C HIS A 263 5.49 0.37 18.36
N ARG A 264 5.82 -0.73 17.69
CA ARG A 264 5.06 -1.99 17.73
C ARG A 264 5.60 -3.04 18.72
N SER A 265 6.69 -2.75 19.43
CA SER A 265 7.27 -3.68 20.40
C SER A 265 8.05 -2.93 21.46
N PRO A 266 7.61 -2.99 22.73
CA PRO A 266 8.36 -2.45 23.86
C PRO A 266 9.75 -3.04 23.98
N GLU A 267 9.92 -4.33 23.62
CA GLU A 267 11.21 -5.00 23.65
C GLU A 267 12.18 -4.42 22.62
N ARG A 268 11.73 -4.19 21.37
CA ARG A 268 12.56 -3.53 20.36
C ARG A 268 12.91 -2.10 20.74
N LYS A 269 11.95 -1.36 21.33
CA LYS A 269 12.20 -0.01 21.82
C LYS A 269 13.28 -0.01 22.89
N ARG A 270 13.18 -0.89 23.89
CA ARG A 270 14.20 -1.05 24.94
C ARG A 270 15.55 -1.43 24.35
N ALA A 271 15.59 -2.41 23.45
CA ALA A 271 16.85 -2.82 22.80
C ALA A 271 17.51 -1.67 22.00
N TYR A 272 16.71 -0.79 21.39
CA TYR A 272 17.19 0.40 20.70
C TYR A 272 17.77 1.44 21.70
N GLU A 273 17.06 1.73 22.78
CA GLU A 273 17.50 2.65 23.83
C GLU A 273 18.80 2.18 24.50
N GLU A 274 18.97 0.86 24.63
CA GLU A 274 20.19 0.23 25.16
C GLU A 274 21.30 0.08 24.10
N GLY A 275 21.09 0.52 22.86
CA GLY A 275 22.08 0.42 21.77
C GLY A 275 22.28 -1.00 21.21
N ARG A 276 21.47 -1.97 21.62
CA ARG A 276 21.53 -3.38 21.15
C ARG A 276 20.81 -3.58 19.80
N LEU A 277 19.88 -2.72 19.45
CA LEU A 277 19.19 -2.72 18.15
C LEU A 277 19.59 -1.46 17.36
N LYS A 278 20.12 -1.66 16.18
CA LYS A 278 20.35 -0.61 15.20
C LYS A 278 19.47 -0.87 13.98
N PRO A 279 18.24 -0.30 13.94
CA PRO A 279 17.32 -0.62 12.85
C PRO A 279 17.94 -0.29 11.49
N THR A 280 17.98 -1.27 10.61
CA THR A 280 18.37 -1.10 9.21
C THR A 280 17.19 -1.42 8.29
N LEU A 281 17.25 -0.97 7.04
CA LEU A 281 16.31 -1.35 6.01
C LEU A 281 16.82 -2.58 5.28
N GLY A 282 16.01 -3.63 5.24
CA GLY A 282 16.22 -4.73 4.33
C GLY A 282 15.52 -4.47 3.00
N LEU A 283 16.20 -4.74 1.90
CA LEU A 283 15.67 -4.74 0.54
C LEU A 283 15.45 -6.17 0.10
N VAL A 284 14.28 -6.45 -0.46
CA VAL A 284 13.96 -7.71 -1.14
C VAL A 284 13.69 -7.40 -2.60
N ILE A 285 14.26 -8.21 -3.49
CA ILE A 285 13.96 -8.23 -4.91
C ILE A 285 13.62 -9.66 -5.28
N TRP A 286 12.38 -9.89 -5.69
CA TRP A 286 11.90 -11.20 -6.11
C TRP A 286 11.54 -11.16 -7.60
N PRO A 287 12.40 -11.75 -8.47
CA PRO A 287 12.15 -11.74 -9.90
C PRO A 287 10.83 -12.44 -10.25
N ARG A 288 10.21 -12.00 -11.32
CA ARG A 288 8.91 -12.50 -11.79
C ARG A 288 8.87 -14.01 -11.92
N ASP A 289 9.84 -14.58 -12.65
CA ASP A 289 9.79 -16.00 -13.00
C ASP A 289 9.89 -16.90 -11.77
N GLU A 290 10.70 -16.52 -10.79
CA GLU A 290 10.84 -17.20 -9.49
C GLU A 290 9.58 -17.09 -8.66
N MET A 291 8.97 -15.89 -8.59
CA MET A 291 7.74 -15.69 -7.85
C MET A 291 6.56 -16.46 -8.44
N LEU A 292 6.45 -16.48 -9.77
CA LEU A 292 5.44 -17.28 -10.47
C LEU A 292 5.70 -18.80 -10.32
N ALA A 293 6.97 -19.22 -10.33
CA ALA A 293 7.32 -20.61 -10.05
C ALA A 293 6.92 -21.03 -8.64
N TRP A 294 7.21 -20.20 -7.64
CA TRP A 294 6.79 -20.42 -6.26
C TRP A 294 5.27 -20.53 -6.15
N ALA A 295 4.52 -19.60 -6.75
CA ALA A 295 3.06 -19.62 -6.65
C ALA A 295 2.45 -20.91 -7.22
N ARG A 296 3.02 -21.45 -8.32
CA ARG A 296 2.58 -22.74 -8.90
C ARG A 296 2.76 -23.93 -7.96
N THR A 297 3.68 -23.86 -7.01
CA THR A 297 3.88 -24.94 -6.01
C THR A 297 2.96 -24.80 -4.79
N ARG A 298 2.14 -23.75 -4.73
CA ARG A 298 1.34 -23.40 -3.54
C ARG A 298 -0.17 -23.25 -3.83
N PRO A 299 -0.81 -24.23 -4.50
CA PRO A 299 -2.26 -24.18 -4.74
C PRO A 299 -3.08 -24.17 -3.44
N ASP A 300 -2.49 -24.59 -2.31
CA ASP A 300 -3.10 -24.54 -0.97
C ASP A 300 -3.38 -23.13 -0.46
N LEU A 301 -2.86 -22.09 -1.12
CA LEU A 301 -3.04 -20.69 -0.74
C LEU A 301 -4.19 -19.99 -1.47
N GLU A 302 -4.86 -20.67 -2.39
CA GLU A 302 -5.95 -20.10 -3.17
C GLU A 302 -7.20 -19.81 -2.31
N HIS A 303 -7.43 -20.62 -1.25
CA HIS A 303 -8.62 -20.59 -0.40
C HIS A 303 -8.38 -20.01 1.01
#